data_b11412c8702a892edeb2cf913fb8d1a8
#
_entry.id   b11412c8702a892edeb2cf913fb8d1a8
#
_cell.length_a   1.000
_cell.length_b   1.000
_cell.length_c   1.000
_cell.angle_alpha   90.00
_cell.angle_beta   90.00
_cell.angle_gamma   90.00
#
_symmetry.space_group_name_H-M   'P 1'
#
loop_
_entity.id
_entity.type
_entity.pdbx_description
1 polymer ?
#
loop_
_entity_poly.entity_id
_entity_poly.type
_entity_poly.pdbx_seq_one_letter_code
_entity_poly.pdbx_strand_id
1 'polypeptide(L)'
;MVQSVGLIYTDKYQSYNFGPDHPLRPLRLKLTYSLMKSLGFFDHPSLKVIEPRMASKEEIERVHSEEYVNAVKKLSDDPNNREVTPYLYGLGPGDNPIFKGMYEASALVCGATISAADLVWNEDNDIIMAFNPAGGLHHALRNKASGFCIFNDIAVAIKYLKFLKKDIRITYLDIDCHHGDGVQWIFYDDPNVLTISFHESGKFLFPGTGNTNETGEGSGKGYAINFPLLPGTSNRMFLKLFRYCIPRILQEYRPDVLFTQLGVDMHYNDPLTQMGLSISVYRDIAQTMRTSARDYCNNKWIAVGGGGYQMSVVPRSWSIFLATMLDVRLENSLPEEWREEFKRDVKYEETPILLWDRDDKSEVQLLSHPEIAKKMIDYNKDLKRLCDEVYLPNISKK
;
A
#
# COMPACT_ATOMS: atom_id res chain seq x y z
N MET A 1 14.83 4.12 25.63
CA MET A 1 13.78 3.07 25.51
C MET A 1 14.04 2.28 24.21
N VAL A 2 13.87 0.99 24.21
CA VAL A 2 13.93 0.18 22.98
C VAL A 2 12.72 0.55 22.14
N GLN A 3 12.94 1.00 20.90
CA GLN A 3 11.87 1.36 19.99
C GLN A 3 11.15 0.08 19.50
N SER A 4 9.82 0.09 19.50
CA SER A 4 8.99 -1.06 19.16
C SER A 4 8.29 -0.87 17.81
N VAL A 5 7.89 -2.00 17.21
CA VAL A 5 7.12 -2.10 15.97
C VAL A 5 5.77 -2.74 16.27
N GLY A 6 4.68 -2.12 15.85
CA GLY A 6 3.34 -2.67 15.94
C GLY A 6 2.97 -3.48 14.69
N LEU A 7 2.55 -4.72 14.84
CA LEU A 7 1.86 -5.49 13.79
C LEU A 7 0.38 -5.56 14.13
N ILE A 8 -0.45 -4.93 13.30
CA ILE A 8 -1.89 -4.94 13.52
C ILE A 8 -2.47 -6.15 12.81
N TYR A 9 -3.00 -7.11 13.57
CA TYR A 9 -3.51 -8.34 13.00
C TYR A 9 -4.68 -8.95 13.76
N THR A 10 -5.60 -9.54 13.03
CA THR A 10 -6.68 -10.40 13.51
C THR A 10 -7.10 -11.38 12.42
N ASP A 11 -7.50 -12.58 12.80
CA ASP A 11 -8.06 -13.57 11.86
C ASP A 11 -9.39 -13.11 11.24
N LYS A 12 -10.07 -12.13 11.84
CA LYS A 12 -11.31 -11.54 11.32
C LYS A 12 -11.15 -10.86 9.97
N TYR A 13 -9.91 -10.54 9.53
CA TYR A 13 -9.66 -10.02 8.18
C TYR A 13 -10.09 -10.97 7.06
N GLN A 14 -10.25 -12.28 7.35
CA GLN A 14 -10.79 -13.24 6.41
C GLN A 14 -12.23 -12.92 5.99
N SER A 15 -12.95 -12.07 6.72
CA SER A 15 -14.30 -11.62 6.37
C SER A 15 -14.35 -10.62 5.21
N TYR A 16 -13.24 -9.93 4.88
CA TYR A 16 -13.16 -9.09 3.68
C TYR A 16 -12.96 -9.99 2.46
N ASN A 17 -14.04 -10.58 1.96
CA ASN A 17 -14.01 -11.68 1.01
C ASN A 17 -15.06 -11.52 -0.09
N PHE A 18 -14.62 -11.23 -1.29
CA PHE A 18 -15.44 -11.09 -2.48
C PHE A 18 -15.83 -12.42 -3.16
N GLY A 19 -15.38 -13.54 -2.61
CA GLY A 19 -15.65 -14.88 -3.13
C GLY A 19 -14.42 -15.56 -3.76
N PRO A 20 -14.56 -16.85 -4.13
CA PRO A 20 -13.40 -17.69 -4.52
C PRO A 20 -12.77 -17.31 -5.86
N ASP A 21 -13.54 -16.70 -6.76
CA ASP A 21 -13.08 -16.35 -8.11
C ASP A 21 -12.52 -14.93 -8.18
N HIS A 22 -12.59 -14.17 -7.08
CA HIS A 22 -12.08 -12.81 -7.05
C HIS A 22 -10.56 -12.79 -6.83
N PRO A 23 -9.80 -11.89 -7.51
CA PRO A 23 -8.34 -11.81 -7.35
C PRO A 23 -7.90 -11.46 -5.92
N LEU A 24 -8.60 -10.53 -5.27
CA LEU A 24 -8.31 -10.14 -3.89
C LEU A 24 -8.77 -11.22 -2.92
N ARG A 25 -7.86 -12.13 -2.57
CA ARG A 25 -8.15 -13.26 -1.67
C ARG A 25 -7.61 -12.99 -0.27
N PRO A 26 -8.43 -13.05 0.77
CA PRO A 26 -7.97 -12.83 2.15
C PRO A 26 -6.97 -13.90 2.63
N LEU A 27 -6.89 -15.05 1.97
CA LEU A 27 -5.88 -16.09 2.23
C LEU A 27 -4.45 -15.53 2.21
N ARG A 28 -4.17 -14.49 1.40
CA ARG A 28 -2.85 -13.83 1.36
C ARG A 28 -2.44 -13.27 2.72
N LEU A 29 -3.40 -12.76 3.51
CA LEU A 29 -3.15 -12.24 4.87
C LEU A 29 -2.83 -13.36 5.85
N LYS A 30 -3.60 -14.47 5.82
CA LYS A 30 -3.34 -15.65 6.63
C LYS A 30 -1.94 -16.19 6.38
N LEU A 31 -1.57 -16.40 5.10
CA LEU A 31 -0.26 -16.92 4.71
C LEU A 31 0.88 -15.95 5.09
N THR A 32 0.64 -14.63 5.03
CA THR A 32 1.63 -13.63 5.46
C THR A 32 1.87 -13.73 6.97
N TYR A 33 0.82 -13.75 7.76
CA TYR A 33 0.93 -13.86 9.22
C TYR A 33 1.59 -15.18 9.63
N SER A 34 1.20 -16.28 9.00
CA SER A 34 1.80 -17.59 9.24
C SER A 34 3.30 -17.61 8.89
N LEU A 35 3.70 -16.99 7.76
CA LEU A 35 5.12 -16.88 7.41
C LEU A 35 5.90 -16.05 8.42
N MET A 36 5.38 -14.89 8.81
CA MET A 36 6.00 -14.02 9.83
C MET A 36 6.21 -14.77 11.15
N LYS A 37 5.23 -15.59 11.56
CA LYS A 37 5.32 -16.46 12.74
C LYS A 37 6.41 -17.53 12.58
N SER A 38 6.40 -18.26 11.46
CA SER A 38 7.39 -19.33 11.19
C SER A 38 8.81 -18.79 11.00
N LEU A 39 8.97 -17.51 10.64
CA LEU A 39 10.26 -16.80 10.62
C LEU A 39 10.72 -16.33 12.01
N GLY A 40 9.96 -16.60 13.07
CA GLY A 40 10.31 -16.27 14.45
C GLY A 40 10.11 -14.80 14.84
N PHE A 41 9.39 -14.00 14.03
CA PHE A 41 9.20 -12.57 14.34
C PHE A 41 8.43 -12.36 15.64
N PHE A 42 7.51 -13.30 15.98
CA PHE A 42 6.68 -13.19 17.19
C PHE A 42 7.47 -13.32 18.51
N ASP A 43 8.68 -13.88 18.44
CA ASP A 43 9.60 -13.98 19.58
C ASP A 43 10.54 -12.78 19.66
N HIS A 44 10.45 -11.83 18.70
CA HIS A 44 11.30 -10.65 18.67
C HIS A 44 10.86 -9.63 19.74
N PRO A 45 11.76 -9.17 20.66
CA PRO A 45 11.39 -8.34 21.80
C PRO A 45 10.81 -6.97 21.43
N SER A 46 11.11 -6.48 20.22
CA SER A 46 10.58 -5.21 19.72
C SER A 46 9.27 -5.35 18.93
N LEU A 47 8.76 -6.57 18.68
CA LEU A 47 7.47 -6.74 18.00
C LEU A 47 6.32 -6.75 19.01
N LYS A 48 5.30 -5.94 18.76
CA LYS A 48 4.02 -5.98 19.47
C LYS A 48 2.91 -6.31 18.47
N VAL A 49 2.26 -7.46 18.65
CA VAL A 49 1.06 -7.84 17.87
C VAL A 49 -0.16 -7.28 18.55
N ILE A 50 -0.97 -6.52 17.81
CA ILE A 50 -2.07 -5.74 18.36
C ILE A 50 -3.36 -6.09 17.62
N GLU A 51 -4.38 -6.50 18.39
CA GLU A 51 -5.74 -6.71 17.88
C GLU A 51 -6.35 -5.35 17.53
N PRO A 52 -6.85 -5.16 16.28
CA PRO A 52 -7.46 -3.91 15.88
C PRO A 52 -8.86 -3.72 16.48
N ARG A 53 -9.25 -2.45 16.65
CA ARG A 53 -10.64 -2.08 16.83
C ARG A 53 -11.33 -1.86 15.47
N MET A 54 -12.64 -1.86 15.45
CA MET A 54 -13.42 -1.40 14.30
C MET A 54 -13.45 0.13 14.27
N ALA A 55 -13.40 0.75 13.08
CA ALA A 55 -13.65 2.18 12.94
C ALA A 55 -15.11 2.50 13.21
N SER A 56 -15.38 3.63 13.85
CA SER A 56 -16.74 4.13 14.01
C SER A 56 -17.28 4.70 12.70
N LYS A 57 -18.60 4.82 12.58
CA LYS A 57 -19.26 5.46 11.44
C LYS A 57 -18.74 6.89 11.23
N GLU A 58 -18.60 7.64 12.31
CA GLU A 58 -18.15 9.03 12.29
C GLU A 58 -16.69 9.15 11.81
N GLU A 59 -15.83 8.16 12.13
CA GLU A 59 -14.46 8.13 11.63
C GLU A 59 -14.42 7.88 10.12
N ILE A 60 -15.26 6.97 9.61
CA ILE A 60 -15.37 6.68 8.18
C ILE A 60 -15.96 7.89 7.43
N GLU A 61 -16.95 8.55 8.01
CA GLU A 61 -17.62 9.73 7.42
C GLU A 61 -16.74 10.99 7.40
N ARG A 62 -15.60 11.01 8.06
CA ARG A 62 -14.59 12.07 7.84
C ARG A 62 -14.04 12.10 6.41
N VAL A 63 -14.16 10.97 5.70
CA VAL A 63 -13.71 10.79 4.32
C VAL A 63 -14.88 10.56 3.38
N HIS A 64 -15.70 9.58 3.69
CA HIS A 64 -16.79 9.12 2.84
C HIS A 64 -18.07 9.88 3.13
N SER A 65 -18.91 10.10 2.11
CA SER A 65 -20.22 10.73 2.31
C SER A 65 -21.13 9.83 3.13
N GLU A 66 -21.94 10.46 3.99
CA GLU A 66 -22.92 9.73 4.81
C GLU A 66 -23.85 8.87 3.96
N GLU A 67 -24.25 9.37 2.79
CA GLU A 67 -25.10 8.64 1.85
C GLU A 67 -24.43 7.34 1.38
N TYR A 68 -23.14 7.40 1.02
CA TYR A 68 -22.36 6.23 0.59
C TYR A 68 -22.18 5.23 1.75
N VAL A 69 -21.82 5.70 2.93
CA VAL A 69 -21.64 4.85 4.12
C VAL A 69 -22.94 4.13 4.48
N ASN A 70 -24.09 4.83 4.43
CA ASN A 70 -25.40 4.23 4.66
C ASN A 70 -25.80 3.24 3.56
N ALA A 71 -25.46 3.51 2.29
CA ALA A 71 -25.70 2.56 1.20
C ALA A 71 -24.89 1.27 1.38
N VAL A 72 -23.60 1.38 1.72
CA VAL A 72 -22.76 0.21 2.04
C VAL A 72 -23.33 -0.58 3.20
N LYS A 73 -23.79 0.10 4.26
CA LYS A 73 -24.39 -0.57 5.44
C LYS A 73 -25.66 -1.33 5.07
N LYS A 74 -26.58 -0.72 4.33
CA LYS A 74 -27.83 -1.37 3.88
C LYS A 74 -27.55 -2.61 3.02
N LEU A 75 -26.62 -2.51 2.08
CA LEU A 75 -26.22 -3.63 1.21
C LEU A 75 -25.41 -4.70 1.96
N SER A 76 -24.69 -4.32 3.01
CA SER A 76 -24.02 -5.26 3.91
C SER A 76 -25.00 -6.10 4.72
N ASP A 77 -26.07 -5.48 5.22
CA ASP A 77 -27.11 -6.15 6.02
C ASP A 77 -27.99 -7.05 5.13
N ASP A 78 -28.35 -6.57 3.93
CA ASP A 78 -29.12 -7.30 2.91
C ASP A 78 -28.53 -7.06 1.52
N PRO A 79 -27.73 -8.01 0.98
CA PRO A 79 -27.16 -7.91 -0.36
C PRO A 79 -28.18 -7.78 -1.51
N ASN A 80 -29.44 -8.12 -1.27
CA ASN A 80 -30.54 -8.00 -2.23
C ASN A 80 -31.43 -6.76 -1.98
N ASN A 81 -30.97 -5.83 -1.15
CA ASN A 81 -31.72 -4.62 -0.85
C ASN A 81 -32.09 -3.84 -2.11
N ARG A 82 -33.39 -3.55 -2.30
CA ARG A 82 -33.94 -2.87 -3.50
C ARG A 82 -34.07 -1.37 -3.37
N GLU A 83 -33.85 -0.81 -2.18
CA GLU A 83 -33.90 0.63 -1.93
C GLU A 83 -32.61 1.32 -2.38
N VAL A 84 -31.51 0.57 -2.50
CA VAL A 84 -30.20 1.07 -2.92
C VAL A 84 -29.94 0.63 -4.36
N THR A 85 -29.47 1.55 -5.19
CA THR A 85 -28.98 1.26 -6.54
C THR A 85 -27.44 1.09 -6.46
N PRO A 86 -26.90 -0.14 -6.37
CA PRO A 86 -25.50 -0.38 -6.01
C PRO A 86 -24.50 0.27 -6.97
N TYR A 87 -24.79 0.27 -8.27
CA TYR A 87 -23.89 0.80 -9.30
C TYR A 87 -23.58 2.30 -9.16
N LEU A 88 -24.49 3.07 -8.53
CA LEU A 88 -24.23 4.48 -8.21
C LEU A 88 -23.06 4.65 -7.24
N TYR A 89 -22.79 3.61 -6.45
CA TYR A 89 -21.75 3.55 -5.42
C TYR A 89 -20.57 2.67 -5.82
N GLY A 90 -20.44 2.30 -7.10
CA GLY A 90 -19.35 1.45 -7.58
C GLY A 90 -19.40 0.00 -7.04
N LEU A 91 -20.57 -0.44 -6.55
CA LEU A 91 -20.80 -1.77 -6.01
C LEU A 91 -21.57 -2.63 -7.01
N GLY A 92 -21.32 -3.94 -7.02
CA GLY A 92 -21.97 -4.89 -7.90
C GLY A 92 -21.02 -5.92 -8.48
N PRO A 93 -21.47 -6.72 -9.47
CA PRO A 93 -20.62 -7.71 -10.14
C PRO A 93 -19.36 -7.07 -10.75
N GLY A 94 -18.23 -7.74 -10.67
CA GLY A 94 -16.94 -7.28 -11.14
C GLY A 94 -16.00 -6.93 -9.98
N ASP A 95 -15.49 -5.70 -9.96
CA ASP A 95 -14.41 -5.31 -9.03
C ASP A 95 -14.83 -5.23 -7.57
N ASN A 96 -16.09 -4.86 -7.28
CA ASN A 96 -16.55 -4.66 -5.91
C ASN A 96 -17.87 -5.40 -5.65
N PRO A 97 -17.87 -6.74 -5.63
CA PRO A 97 -19.06 -7.52 -5.35
C PRO A 97 -19.64 -7.24 -3.98
N ILE A 98 -20.97 -7.24 -3.89
CA ILE A 98 -21.66 -7.07 -2.62
C ILE A 98 -21.63 -8.40 -1.86
N PHE A 99 -21.29 -8.35 -0.58
CA PHE A 99 -21.34 -9.50 0.31
C PHE A 99 -21.90 -9.12 1.68
N LYS A 100 -22.52 -10.08 2.34
CA LYS A 100 -23.04 -9.87 3.69
C LYS A 100 -21.90 -9.60 4.68
N GLY A 101 -21.99 -8.53 5.47
CA GLY A 101 -20.95 -8.13 6.41
C GLY A 101 -19.84 -7.27 5.80
N MET A 102 -20.01 -6.77 4.55
CA MET A 102 -18.97 -5.96 3.90
C MET A 102 -18.70 -4.64 4.61
N TYR A 103 -19.69 -4.04 5.28
CA TYR A 103 -19.50 -2.84 6.10
C TYR A 103 -18.58 -3.13 7.27
N GLU A 104 -18.88 -4.17 8.05
CA GLU A 104 -18.12 -4.57 9.23
C GLU A 104 -16.68 -4.96 8.85
N ALA A 105 -16.51 -5.72 7.77
CA ALA A 105 -15.21 -6.10 7.26
C ALA A 105 -14.37 -4.88 6.85
N SER A 106 -14.98 -3.93 6.14
CA SER A 106 -14.30 -2.70 5.70
C SER A 106 -14.03 -1.74 6.86
N ALA A 107 -14.96 -1.61 7.82
CA ALA A 107 -14.78 -0.82 9.02
C ALA A 107 -13.67 -1.38 9.92
N LEU A 108 -13.50 -2.71 9.96
CA LEU A 108 -12.40 -3.36 10.68
C LEU A 108 -11.04 -3.00 10.05
N VAL A 109 -10.94 -3.02 8.73
CA VAL A 109 -9.70 -2.61 8.02
C VAL A 109 -9.39 -1.14 8.29
N CYS A 110 -10.38 -0.24 8.21
CA CYS A 110 -10.21 1.18 8.55
C CYS A 110 -9.75 1.36 10.00
N GLY A 111 -10.40 0.66 10.96
CA GLY A 111 -10.04 0.73 12.36
C GLY A 111 -8.65 0.20 12.68
N ALA A 112 -8.21 -0.82 11.94
CA ALA A 112 -6.85 -1.35 12.02
C ALA A 112 -5.81 -0.31 11.56
N THR A 113 -6.07 0.38 10.46
CA THR A 113 -5.17 1.43 9.96
C THR A 113 -5.16 2.66 10.88
N ILE A 114 -6.33 3.01 11.47
CA ILE A 114 -6.38 4.03 12.53
C ILE A 114 -5.56 3.57 13.75
N SER A 115 -5.66 2.31 14.17
CA SER A 115 -4.88 1.79 15.30
C SER A 115 -3.37 1.88 15.04
N ALA A 116 -2.92 1.54 13.82
CA ALA A 116 -1.52 1.73 13.43
C ALA A 116 -1.09 3.20 13.49
N ALA A 117 -1.95 4.11 13.02
CA ALA A 117 -1.70 5.54 13.03
C ALA A 117 -1.64 6.12 14.44
N ASP A 118 -2.59 5.73 15.30
CA ASP A 118 -2.66 6.15 16.69
C ASP A 118 -1.42 5.71 17.49
N LEU A 119 -1.02 4.44 17.35
CA LEU A 119 0.16 3.89 18.03
C LEU A 119 1.46 4.62 17.65
N VAL A 120 1.66 4.94 16.38
CA VAL A 120 2.86 5.64 15.90
C VAL A 120 2.82 7.12 16.29
N TRP A 121 1.63 7.72 16.35
CA TRP A 121 1.48 9.13 16.68
C TRP A 121 1.55 9.40 18.19
N ASN A 122 0.99 8.52 19.00
CA ASN A 122 0.92 8.67 20.45
C ASN A 122 2.30 8.48 21.09
N GLU A 123 2.79 9.51 21.76
CA GLU A 123 4.10 9.53 22.43
C GLU A 123 4.11 8.83 23.81
N ASP A 124 2.95 8.40 24.30
CA ASP A 124 2.82 7.68 25.58
C ASP A 124 3.27 6.20 25.49
N ASN A 125 3.63 5.75 24.30
CA ASN A 125 4.14 4.40 24.06
C ASN A 125 5.48 4.42 23.29
N ASP A 126 6.12 3.27 23.13
CA ASP A 126 7.42 3.10 22.48
C ASP A 126 7.33 2.68 20.99
N ILE A 127 6.12 2.62 20.42
CA ILE A 127 5.89 2.18 19.04
C ILE A 127 6.12 3.36 18.08
N ILE A 128 7.15 3.24 17.25
CA ILE A 128 7.52 4.26 16.26
C ILE A 128 7.19 3.85 14.83
N MET A 129 6.98 2.57 14.61
CA MET A 129 6.57 2.00 13.31
C MET A 129 5.42 1.05 13.53
N ALA A 130 4.44 1.03 12.63
CA ALA A 130 3.35 0.07 12.69
C ALA A 130 2.96 -0.41 11.29
N PHE A 131 2.60 -1.69 11.19
CA PHE A 131 2.20 -2.32 9.93
C PHE A 131 0.81 -2.96 10.06
N ASN A 132 -0.12 -2.54 9.19
CA ASN A 132 -1.41 -3.21 8.98
C ASN A 132 -1.43 -3.89 7.61
N PRO A 133 -1.17 -5.19 7.48
CA PRO A 133 -1.13 -5.87 6.18
C PRO A 133 -2.50 -5.96 5.48
N ALA A 134 -3.61 -5.78 6.21
CA ALA A 134 -4.96 -5.81 5.63
C ALA A 134 -5.40 -4.48 5.02
N GLY A 135 -4.72 -3.38 5.36
CA GLY A 135 -4.99 -2.05 4.80
C GLY A 135 -4.42 -1.88 3.40
N GLY A 136 -4.49 -0.64 2.91
CA GLY A 136 -3.99 -0.28 1.59
C GLY A 136 -5.09 -0.17 0.53
N LEU A 137 -6.34 0.04 0.93
CA LEU A 137 -7.51 0.12 0.05
C LEU A 137 -7.61 1.53 -0.56
N HIS A 138 -6.65 1.87 -1.41
CA HIS A 138 -6.35 3.22 -1.88
C HIS A 138 -7.25 3.75 -3.00
N HIS A 139 -8.10 2.89 -3.62
CA HIS A 139 -8.94 3.29 -4.75
C HIS A 139 -10.31 3.83 -4.36
N ALA A 140 -10.82 3.53 -3.15
CA ALA A 140 -12.13 4.00 -2.76
C ALA A 140 -12.18 5.53 -2.73
N LEU A 141 -13.19 6.10 -3.39
CA LEU A 141 -13.43 7.52 -3.50
C LEU A 141 -14.40 7.99 -2.40
N ARG A 142 -14.58 9.30 -2.27
CA ARG A 142 -15.46 9.88 -1.25
C ARG A 142 -16.88 9.28 -1.23
N ASN A 143 -17.42 8.94 -2.38
CA ASN A 143 -18.82 8.55 -2.56
C ASN A 143 -19.02 7.21 -3.28
N LYS A 144 -17.95 6.44 -3.51
CA LYS A 144 -18.08 5.14 -4.18
C LYS A 144 -16.87 4.22 -3.95
N ALA A 145 -17.13 2.91 -4.01
CA ALA A 145 -16.14 1.85 -4.10
C ALA A 145 -15.44 1.84 -5.46
N SER A 146 -14.20 1.40 -5.51
CA SER A 146 -13.42 1.27 -6.74
C SER A 146 -12.27 0.29 -6.50
N GLY A 147 -11.85 -0.48 -7.52
CA GLY A 147 -10.63 -1.27 -7.49
C GLY A 147 -10.49 -2.16 -6.24
N PHE A 148 -11.50 -2.95 -5.91
CA PHE A 148 -11.56 -3.85 -4.74
C PHE A 148 -11.65 -3.13 -3.38
N CYS A 149 -11.76 -1.80 -3.36
CA CYS A 149 -11.76 -0.98 -2.16
C CYS A 149 -13.19 -0.47 -1.86
N ILE A 150 -13.75 -0.87 -0.71
CA ILE A 150 -15.05 -0.37 -0.25
C ILE A 150 -14.86 0.97 0.46
N PHE A 151 -14.04 1.02 1.52
CA PHE A 151 -13.64 2.26 2.18
C PHE A 151 -12.13 2.48 2.03
N ASN A 152 -11.70 3.74 1.99
CA ASN A 152 -10.30 4.13 1.90
C ASN A 152 -9.72 4.23 3.31
N ASP A 153 -9.17 3.14 3.81
CA ASP A 153 -8.60 3.05 5.15
C ASP A 153 -7.44 4.01 5.37
N ILE A 154 -6.63 4.26 4.33
CA ILE A 154 -5.51 5.21 4.37
C ILE A 154 -6.03 6.63 4.60
N ALA A 155 -6.99 7.06 3.78
CA ALA A 155 -7.56 8.40 3.90
C ALA A 155 -8.27 8.59 5.24
N VAL A 156 -8.98 7.56 5.73
CA VAL A 156 -9.63 7.58 7.05
C VAL A 156 -8.58 7.76 8.17
N ALA A 157 -7.47 7.03 8.13
CA ALA A 157 -6.41 7.15 9.13
C ALA A 157 -5.67 8.51 9.04
N ILE A 158 -5.43 9.04 7.84
CA ILE A 158 -4.86 10.38 7.65
C ILE A 158 -5.80 11.45 8.22
N LYS A 159 -7.13 11.36 7.95
CA LYS A 159 -8.13 12.29 8.52
C LYS A 159 -8.22 12.15 10.04
N TYR A 160 -8.02 10.95 10.60
CA TYR A 160 -7.92 10.75 12.04
C TYR A 160 -6.71 11.51 12.63
N LEU A 161 -5.51 11.37 12.04
CA LEU A 161 -4.32 12.12 12.49
C LEU A 161 -4.52 13.64 12.38
N LYS A 162 -5.14 14.11 11.30
CA LYS A 162 -5.48 15.54 11.13
C LYS A 162 -6.54 16.03 12.11
N PHE A 163 -7.39 15.15 12.64
CA PHE A 163 -8.30 15.49 13.72
C PHE A 163 -7.56 15.68 15.05
N LEU A 164 -6.53 14.87 15.31
CA LEU A 164 -5.68 15.03 16.49
C LEU A 164 -4.76 16.25 16.41
N LYS A 165 -4.19 16.51 15.22
CA LYS A 165 -3.31 17.66 14.94
C LYS A 165 -3.63 18.21 13.54
N LYS A 166 -4.34 19.35 13.48
CA LYS A 166 -4.87 19.92 12.23
C LYS A 166 -3.81 20.19 11.16
N ASP A 167 -2.64 20.64 11.57
CA ASP A 167 -1.52 21.07 10.73
C ASP A 167 -0.44 19.98 10.58
N ILE A 168 -0.72 18.74 10.97
CA ILE A 168 0.19 17.60 10.79
C ILE A 168 0.56 17.46 9.31
N ARG A 169 1.85 17.34 9.04
CA ARG A 169 2.37 17.10 7.68
C ARG A 169 2.61 15.61 7.48
N ILE A 170 1.98 15.04 6.48
CA ILE A 170 2.05 13.61 6.18
C ILE A 170 2.54 13.43 4.75
N THR A 171 3.51 12.56 4.54
CA THR A 171 3.78 12.02 3.21
C THR A 171 3.10 10.66 3.09
N TYR A 172 2.20 10.54 2.14
CA TYR A 172 1.68 9.26 1.66
C TYR A 172 2.51 8.79 0.47
N LEU A 173 3.21 7.67 0.61
CA LEU A 173 4.05 7.06 -0.42
C LEU A 173 3.47 5.70 -0.81
N ASP A 174 3.06 5.59 -2.05
CA ASP A 174 2.39 4.43 -2.65
C ASP A 174 3.33 3.74 -3.64
N ILE A 175 3.53 2.43 -3.47
CA ILE A 175 4.31 1.58 -4.38
C ILE A 175 3.48 0.44 -4.99
N ASP A 176 2.16 0.52 -4.88
CA ASP A 176 1.24 -0.35 -5.62
C ASP A 176 1.44 -0.16 -7.12
N CYS A 177 1.20 -1.22 -7.89
CA CYS A 177 1.25 -1.10 -9.34
C CYS A 177 0.16 -0.21 -9.90
N HIS A 178 -0.97 -0.10 -9.21
CA HIS A 178 -2.07 0.78 -9.56
C HIS A 178 -1.90 2.16 -8.93
N HIS A 179 -2.25 3.22 -9.65
CA HIS A 179 -2.22 4.57 -9.12
C HIS A 179 -3.15 4.70 -7.91
N GLY A 180 -2.65 5.25 -6.79
CA GLY A 180 -3.42 5.50 -5.57
C GLY A 180 -4.40 6.67 -5.72
N ASP A 181 -5.30 6.57 -6.69
CA ASP A 181 -6.20 7.63 -7.14
C ASP A 181 -7.15 8.12 -6.05
N GLY A 182 -7.74 7.22 -5.27
CA GLY A 182 -8.66 7.60 -4.20
C GLY A 182 -8.00 8.48 -3.15
N VAL A 183 -6.79 8.12 -2.71
CA VAL A 183 -6.03 8.95 -1.75
C VAL A 183 -5.63 10.28 -2.37
N GLN A 184 -5.13 10.27 -3.61
CA GLN A 184 -4.77 11.49 -4.33
C GLN A 184 -5.95 12.47 -4.40
N TRP A 185 -7.12 12.03 -4.85
CA TRP A 185 -8.28 12.90 -5.02
C TRP A 185 -8.86 13.41 -3.70
N ILE A 186 -8.82 12.62 -2.62
CA ILE A 186 -9.30 13.04 -1.29
C ILE A 186 -8.45 14.17 -0.70
N PHE A 187 -7.15 14.22 -1.03
CA PHE A 187 -6.21 15.22 -0.51
C PHE A 187 -5.66 16.16 -1.58
N TYR A 188 -6.31 16.26 -2.73
CA TYR A 188 -5.79 16.98 -3.90
C TYR A 188 -5.60 18.49 -3.70
N ASP A 189 -6.33 19.08 -2.75
CA ASP A 189 -6.27 20.50 -2.36
C ASP A 189 -5.59 20.74 -0.99
N ASP A 190 -5.03 19.68 -0.36
CA ASP A 190 -4.48 19.74 0.99
C ASP A 190 -2.94 19.80 0.99
N PRO A 191 -2.29 20.96 1.30
CA PRO A 191 -0.85 21.10 1.29
C PRO A 191 -0.14 20.35 2.42
N ASN A 192 -0.87 19.87 3.43
CA ASN A 192 -0.31 19.11 4.55
C ASN A 192 -0.29 17.60 4.29
N VAL A 193 -0.80 17.15 3.13
CA VAL A 193 -0.71 15.75 2.71
C VAL A 193 -0.03 15.68 1.34
N LEU A 194 1.24 15.32 1.34
CA LEU A 194 1.98 15.06 0.11
C LEU A 194 1.71 13.63 -0.34
N THR A 195 1.03 13.46 -1.48
CA THR A 195 0.84 12.14 -2.09
C THR A 195 1.91 11.87 -3.13
N ILE A 196 2.54 10.70 -3.06
CA ILE A 196 3.55 10.23 -4.02
C ILE A 196 3.16 8.82 -4.46
N SER A 197 2.97 8.60 -5.75
CA SER A 197 2.63 7.28 -6.30
C SER A 197 3.61 6.86 -7.38
N PHE A 198 4.23 5.68 -7.20
CA PHE A 198 4.95 4.96 -8.23
C PHE A 198 4.05 3.86 -8.75
N HIS A 199 3.66 3.89 -10.01
CA HIS A 199 2.66 2.98 -10.56
C HIS A 199 2.92 2.71 -12.04
N GLU A 200 2.39 1.62 -12.56
CA GLU A 200 2.34 1.40 -14.00
C GLU A 200 1.47 2.49 -14.65
N SER A 201 1.95 3.08 -15.73
CA SER A 201 1.29 4.21 -16.36
C SER A 201 -0.18 3.92 -16.67
N GLY A 202 -1.07 4.85 -16.29
CA GLY A 202 -2.50 4.79 -16.56
C GLY A 202 -2.88 4.68 -18.05
N LYS A 203 -1.91 4.78 -18.96
CA LYS A 203 -2.11 4.44 -20.37
C LYS A 203 -2.27 2.94 -20.62
N PHE A 204 -1.82 2.10 -19.69
CA PHE A 204 -1.78 0.65 -19.81
C PHE A 204 -2.56 -0.05 -18.71
N LEU A 205 -2.73 0.60 -17.55
CA LEU A 205 -3.31 -0.02 -16.38
C LEU A 205 -4.43 0.84 -15.77
N PHE A 206 -5.42 0.18 -15.11
CA PHE A 206 -6.39 0.81 -14.23
C PHE A 206 -5.68 1.63 -13.12
N PRO A 207 -6.20 2.75 -12.65
CA PRO A 207 -7.49 3.39 -13.01
C PRO A 207 -7.41 4.34 -14.23
N GLY A 208 -6.31 4.42 -14.92
CA GLY A 208 -6.14 5.30 -16.07
C GLY A 208 -5.71 6.74 -15.72
N THR A 209 -5.40 7.00 -14.45
CA THR A 209 -4.97 8.29 -13.88
C THR A 209 -3.52 8.24 -13.41
N GLY A 210 -3.04 9.27 -12.71
CA GLY A 210 -1.67 9.34 -12.21
C GLY A 210 -0.68 9.88 -13.23
N ASN A 211 -1.12 10.78 -14.09
CA ASN A 211 -0.21 11.43 -15.05
C ASN A 211 0.68 12.44 -14.33
N THR A 212 1.84 12.71 -14.90
CA THR A 212 2.85 13.64 -14.34
C THR A 212 2.36 15.09 -14.17
N ASN A 213 1.28 15.48 -14.85
CA ASN A 213 0.64 16.79 -14.74
C ASN A 213 -0.46 16.86 -13.66
N GLU A 214 -0.83 15.74 -13.05
CA GLU A 214 -1.72 15.69 -11.90
C GLU A 214 -0.93 16.05 -10.63
N THR A 215 -0.85 17.34 -10.32
CA THR A 215 0.06 17.86 -9.28
C THR A 215 -0.66 18.55 -8.12
N GLY A 216 -1.95 18.29 -7.92
CA GLY A 216 -2.78 18.97 -6.92
C GLY A 216 -3.48 20.21 -7.46
N GLU A 217 -4.39 20.78 -6.68
CA GLU A 217 -5.14 21.99 -7.01
C GLU A 217 -5.23 22.93 -5.81
N GLY A 218 -5.65 24.16 -6.05
CA GLY A 218 -5.81 25.15 -4.98
C GLY A 218 -4.57 25.29 -4.10
N SER A 219 -4.75 25.17 -2.79
CA SER A 219 -3.65 25.17 -1.80
C SER A 219 -2.78 23.92 -1.87
N GLY A 220 -3.30 22.78 -2.34
CA GLY A 220 -2.59 21.54 -2.56
C GLY A 220 -1.78 21.47 -3.86
N LYS A 221 -1.75 22.55 -4.67
CA LYS A 221 -0.96 22.56 -5.91
C LYS A 221 0.52 22.33 -5.66
N GLY A 222 1.08 21.29 -6.28
CA GLY A 222 2.46 20.83 -6.09
C GLY A 222 2.62 19.70 -5.06
N TYR A 223 1.54 19.30 -4.36
CA TYR A 223 1.58 18.26 -3.33
C TYR A 223 0.99 16.91 -3.76
N ALA A 224 0.73 16.71 -5.07
CA ALA A 224 0.54 15.39 -5.68
C ALA A 224 1.67 15.11 -6.66
N ILE A 225 2.36 13.97 -6.49
CA ILE A 225 3.54 13.57 -7.27
C ILE A 225 3.30 12.20 -7.86
N ASN A 226 3.43 12.08 -9.17
CA ASN A 226 3.19 10.85 -9.90
C ASN A 226 4.42 10.42 -10.70
N PHE A 227 4.82 9.17 -10.53
CA PHE A 227 5.85 8.49 -11.32
C PHE A 227 5.22 7.34 -12.12
N PRO A 228 4.54 7.64 -13.26
CA PRO A 228 3.95 6.63 -14.12
C PRO A 228 5.06 5.85 -14.84
N LEU A 229 5.23 4.58 -14.50
CA LEU A 229 6.26 3.70 -15.02
C LEU A 229 5.79 2.98 -16.28
N LEU A 230 6.74 2.58 -17.14
CA LEU A 230 6.41 1.78 -18.32
C LEU A 230 6.30 0.30 -17.97
N PRO A 231 5.41 -0.46 -18.65
CA PRO A 231 5.37 -1.91 -18.52
C PRO A 231 6.76 -2.53 -18.69
N GLY A 232 7.08 -3.57 -17.94
CA GLY A 232 8.38 -4.22 -17.93
C GLY A 232 9.51 -3.46 -17.22
N THR A 233 9.20 -2.39 -16.46
CA THR A 233 10.21 -1.71 -15.62
C THR A 233 10.88 -2.69 -14.68
N SER A 234 12.23 -2.80 -14.78
CA SER A 234 13.05 -3.72 -14.00
C SER A 234 13.42 -3.17 -12.62
N ASN A 235 13.91 -4.05 -11.73
CA ASN A 235 14.43 -3.68 -10.40
C ASN A 235 15.41 -2.50 -10.46
N ARG A 236 16.39 -2.57 -11.37
CA ARG A 236 17.42 -1.55 -11.52
C ARG A 236 16.84 -0.19 -11.92
N MET A 237 15.87 -0.17 -12.83
CA MET A 237 15.22 1.06 -13.28
C MET A 237 14.39 1.67 -12.14
N PHE A 238 13.57 0.85 -11.49
CA PHE A 238 12.76 1.29 -10.36
C PHE A 238 13.62 1.85 -9.23
N LEU A 239 14.60 1.10 -8.75
CA LEU A 239 15.45 1.51 -7.63
C LEU A 239 16.28 2.75 -7.93
N LYS A 240 16.75 2.91 -9.16
CA LYS A 240 17.50 4.11 -9.57
C LYS A 240 16.66 5.38 -9.47
N LEU A 241 15.36 5.31 -9.81
CA LEU A 241 14.43 6.42 -9.70
C LEU A 241 14.02 6.62 -8.22
N PHE A 242 13.58 5.56 -7.54
CA PHE A 242 13.07 5.57 -6.19
C PHE A 242 14.09 6.13 -5.18
N ARG A 243 15.31 5.56 -5.18
CA ARG A 243 16.40 5.99 -4.30
C ARG A 243 16.90 7.42 -4.57
N TYR A 244 16.71 7.90 -5.80
CA TYR A 244 17.07 9.26 -6.14
C TYR A 244 16.03 10.27 -5.68
N CYS A 245 14.76 9.99 -5.89
CA CYS A 245 13.68 10.95 -5.68
C CYS A 245 13.20 10.98 -4.22
N ILE A 246 12.95 9.81 -3.61
CA ILE A 246 12.27 9.74 -2.31
C ILE A 246 13.02 10.45 -1.18
N PRO A 247 14.31 10.20 -0.92
CA PRO A 247 15.00 10.90 0.16
C PRO A 247 15.03 12.43 -0.03
N ARG A 248 15.16 12.90 -1.27
CA ARG A 248 15.20 14.33 -1.60
C ARG A 248 13.85 15.01 -1.42
N ILE A 249 12.77 14.36 -1.84
CA ILE A 249 11.39 14.85 -1.66
C ILE A 249 11.07 14.93 -0.15
N LEU A 250 11.38 13.89 0.61
CA LEU A 250 11.14 13.87 2.06
C LEU A 250 12.02 14.87 2.81
N GLN A 251 13.27 15.05 2.39
CA GLN A 251 14.16 16.07 2.93
C GLN A 251 13.59 17.47 2.73
N GLU A 252 13.01 17.75 1.58
CA GLU A 252 12.42 19.05 1.26
C GLU A 252 11.08 19.26 1.97
N TYR A 253 10.19 18.24 1.91
CA TYR A 253 8.86 18.35 2.51
C TYR A 253 8.86 18.29 4.04
N ARG A 254 9.76 17.52 4.69
CA ARG A 254 9.87 17.37 6.15
C ARG A 254 8.53 16.98 6.81
N PRO A 255 7.96 15.82 6.48
CA PRO A 255 6.73 15.38 7.10
C PRO A 255 6.92 14.98 8.57
N ASP A 256 5.86 15.10 9.38
CA ASP A 256 5.83 14.57 10.74
C ASP A 256 5.79 13.03 10.74
N VAL A 257 5.17 12.42 9.70
CA VAL A 257 4.96 10.97 9.58
C VAL A 257 5.12 10.54 8.12
N LEU A 258 5.80 9.41 7.91
CA LEU A 258 5.78 8.67 6.65
C LEU A 258 4.65 7.64 6.71
N PHE A 259 3.68 7.73 5.79
CA PHE A 259 2.60 6.77 5.59
C PHE A 259 2.84 6.04 4.27
N THR A 260 2.91 4.70 4.26
CA THR A 260 3.22 3.94 3.04
C THR A 260 2.17 2.88 2.73
N GLN A 261 1.80 2.81 1.45
CA GLN A 261 1.08 1.66 0.89
C GLN A 261 2.10 0.74 0.22
N LEU A 262 2.13 -0.52 0.65
CA LEU A 262 3.13 -1.52 0.29
C LEU A 262 2.55 -2.60 -0.63
N GLY A 263 1.80 -2.21 -1.65
CA GLY A 263 1.38 -3.10 -2.72
C GLY A 263 2.59 -3.79 -3.37
N VAL A 264 2.45 -5.07 -3.68
CA VAL A 264 3.52 -5.91 -4.23
C VAL A 264 3.16 -6.51 -5.59
N ASP A 265 2.15 -5.96 -6.21
CA ASP A 265 1.66 -6.32 -7.54
C ASP A 265 2.53 -5.80 -8.70
N MET A 266 3.59 -5.03 -8.43
CA MET A 266 4.65 -4.77 -9.40
C MET A 266 5.54 -6.00 -9.71
N HIS A 267 5.28 -7.13 -9.04
CA HIS A 267 6.06 -8.34 -9.26
C HIS A 267 5.77 -8.96 -10.64
N TYR A 268 6.81 -9.45 -11.34
CA TYR A 268 6.71 -9.96 -12.71
C TYR A 268 5.77 -11.16 -12.91
N ASN A 269 5.34 -11.84 -11.82
CA ASN A 269 4.36 -12.92 -11.86
C ASN A 269 2.96 -12.47 -11.42
N ASP A 270 2.75 -11.18 -11.13
CA ASP A 270 1.41 -10.74 -10.76
C ASP A 270 0.44 -10.86 -11.95
N PRO A 271 -0.74 -11.45 -11.77
CA PRO A 271 -1.66 -11.71 -12.88
C PRO A 271 -2.38 -10.45 -13.40
N LEU A 272 -2.37 -9.34 -12.65
CA LEU A 272 -3.13 -8.13 -13.00
C LEU A 272 -2.27 -7.01 -13.59
N THR A 273 -0.93 -7.15 -13.58
CA THR A 273 -0.01 -6.07 -13.94
C THR A 273 1.05 -6.53 -14.93
N GLN A 274 1.83 -5.60 -15.49
CA GLN A 274 2.83 -5.88 -16.51
C GLN A 274 4.24 -5.41 -16.10
N MET A 275 4.50 -5.28 -14.81
CA MET A 275 5.79 -4.84 -14.31
C MET A 275 6.81 -5.97 -14.26
N GLY A 276 8.08 -5.63 -14.12
CA GLY A 276 9.17 -6.59 -14.16
C GLY A 276 9.94 -6.72 -12.84
N LEU A 277 9.35 -6.38 -11.68
CA LEU A 277 10.07 -6.42 -10.42
C LEU A 277 10.10 -7.83 -9.82
N SER A 278 11.19 -8.16 -9.13
CA SER A 278 11.33 -9.38 -8.34
C SER A 278 11.31 -9.06 -6.84
N ILE A 279 11.16 -10.07 -5.98
CA ILE A 279 11.08 -9.89 -4.52
C ILE A 279 12.31 -9.15 -3.95
N SER A 280 13.48 -9.31 -4.55
CA SER A 280 14.70 -8.66 -4.06
C SER A 280 14.60 -7.14 -4.00
N VAL A 281 13.78 -6.50 -4.85
CA VAL A 281 13.58 -5.04 -4.87
C VAL A 281 12.96 -4.52 -3.59
N TYR A 282 12.05 -5.30 -2.97
CA TYR A 282 11.30 -4.84 -1.80
C TYR A 282 12.18 -4.65 -0.55
N ARG A 283 13.29 -5.39 -0.43
CA ARG A 283 14.30 -5.13 0.61
C ARG A 283 14.91 -3.75 0.48
N ASP A 284 15.29 -3.39 -0.74
CA ASP A 284 15.96 -2.11 -1.02
C ASP A 284 14.97 -0.92 -0.88
N ILE A 285 13.72 -1.13 -1.26
CA ILE A 285 12.62 -0.17 -1.05
C ILE A 285 12.39 0.02 0.46
N ALA A 286 12.21 -1.08 1.21
CA ALA A 286 11.99 -1.04 2.66
C ALA A 286 13.14 -0.34 3.40
N GLN A 287 14.39 -0.63 3.03
CA GLN A 287 15.56 0.02 3.61
C GLN A 287 15.60 1.52 3.30
N THR A 288 15.21 1.92 2.08
CA THR A 288 15.13 3.35 1.71
C THR A 288 14.02 4.05 2.51
N MET A 289 12.85 3.43 2.66
CA MET A 289 11.74 3.97 3.46
C MET A 289 12.13 4.10 4.94
N ARG A 290 12.72 3.06 5.54
CA ARG A 290 13.15 3.07 6.94
C ARG A 290 14.18 4.18 7.21
N THR A 291 15.19 4.28 6.35
CA THR A 291 16.21 5.33 6.46
C THR A 291 15.60 6.71 6.31
N SER A 292 14.70 6.90 5.34
CA SER A 292 14.03 8.17 5.12
C SER A 292 13.07 8.55 6.25
N ALA A 293 12.35 7.57 6.82
CA ALA A 293 11.51 7.81 8.00
C ALA A 293 12.32 8.29 9.20
N ARG A 294 13.48 7.65 9.44
CA ARG A 294 14.41 8.06 10.50
C ARG A 294 14.95 9.47 10.28
N ASP A 295 15.41 9.77 9.06
CA ASP A 295 16.17 10.99 8.78
C ASP A 295 15.27 12.23 8.56
N TYR A 296 14.00 12.02 8.10
CA TYR A 296 13.13 13.12 7.66
C TYR A 296 11.73 13.14 8.27
N CYS A 297 11.27 12.05 8.92
CA CYS A 297 9.90 11.89 9.40
C CYS A 297 9.83 11.56 10.90
N ASN A 298 10.73 12.10 11.72
CA ASN A 298 10.80 11.86 13.17
C ASN A 298 10.87 10.36 13.55
N ASN A 299 11.37 9.50 12.64
CA ASN A 299 11.38 8.04 12.76
C ASN A 299 9.97 7.42 12.86
N LYS A 300 8.91 8.15 12.49
CA LYS A 300 7.52 7.69 12.51
C LYS A 300 7.13 7.13 11.14
N TRP A 301 6.82 5.81 11.11
CA TRP A 301 6.46 5.11 9.88
C TRP A 301 5.21 4.25 10.08
N ILE A 302 4.13 4.59 9.37
CA ILE A 302 2.89 3.83 9.30
C ILE A 302 2.88 3.12 7.94
N ALA A 303 2.70 1.80 7.94
CA ALA A 303 2.65 1.00 6.74
C ALA A 303 1.33 0.21 6.65
N VAL A 304 0.81 0.12 5.44
CA VAL A 304 -0.33 -0.74 5.13
C VAL A 304 0.04 -1.68 3.99
N GLY A 305 -0.71 -2.76 3.83
CA GLY A 305 -0.57 -3.68 2.70
C GLY A 305 -0.87 -2.99 1.36
N GLY A 306 -1.73 -3.56 0.58
CA GLY A 306 -2.12 -3.06 -0.75
C GLY A 306 -2.37 -4.18 -1.73
N GLY A 307 -2.15 -3.95 -3.02
CA GLY A 307 -2.23 -4.94 -4.08
C GLY A 307 -1.18 -6.05 -3.95
N GLY A 308 -1.36 -7.06 -4.76
CA GLY A 308 -0.58 -8.29 -4.78
C GLY A 308 -1.51 -9.51 -4.83
N TYR A 309 -1.49 -10.20 -5.96
CA TYR A 309 -2.49 -11.23 -6.28
C TYR A 309 -1.86 -12.60 -6.49
N GLN A 310 -0.54 -12.67 -6.45
CA GLN A 310 0.23 -13.91 -6.47
C GLN A 310 0.49 -14.39 -5.03
N MET A 311 -0.11 -15.51 -4.63
CA MET A 311 -0.03 -16.00 -3.24
C MET A 311 1.39 -16.34 -2.80
N SER A 312 2.25 -16.79 -3.72
CA SER A 312 3.66 -17.07 -3.43
C SER A 312 4.52 -15.79 -3.25
N VAL A 313 4.04 -14.61 -3.67
CA VAL A 313 4.78 -13.34 -3.63
C VAL A 313 4.44 -12.53 -2.37
N VAL A 314 3.15 -12.34 -2.10
CA VAL A 314 2.67 -11.43 -1.05
C VAL A 314 3.25 -11.75 0.33
N PRO A 315 3.20 -12.99 0.86
CA PRO A 315 3.73 -13.30 2.18
C PRO A 315 5.23 -13.04 2.30
N ARG A 316 6.01 -13.39 1.25
CA ARG A 316 7.45 -13.20 1.23
C ARG A 316 7.81 -11.72 1.25
N SER A 317 7.16 -10.92 0.40
CA SER A 317 7.43 -9.48 0.26
C SER A 317 7.05 -8.70 1.52
N TRP A 318 5.86 -8.93 2.08
CA TRP A 318 5.44 -8.24 3.30
C TRP A 318 6.23 -8.66 4.54
N SER A 319 6.71 -9.92 4.60
CA SER A 319 7.65 -10.34 5.65
C SER A 319 8.99 -9.60 5.56
N ILE A 320 9.45 -9.23 4.36
CA ILE A 320 10.67 -8.42 4.17
C ILE A 320 10.48 -7.01 4.73
N PHE A 321 9.31 -6.37 4.53
CA PHE A 321 9.04 -5.06 5.12
C PHE A 321 9.03 -5.10 6.64
N LEU A 322 8.35 -6.09 7.24
CA LEU A 322 8.36 -6.26 8.71
C LEU A 322 9.77 -6.56 9.25
N ALA A 323 10.52 -7.46 8.59
CA ALA A 323 11.90 -7.75 8.97
C ALA A 323 12.79 -6.50 8.93
N THR A 324 12.59 -5.62 7.92
CA THR A 324 13.30 -4.35 7.83
C THR A 324 12.91 -3.42 8.97
N MET A 325 11.64 -3.33 9.36
CA MET A 325 11.21 -2.53 10.52
C MET A 325 11.85 -3.04 11.81
N LEU A 326 11.94 -4.35 11.98
CA LEU A 326 12.51 -5.02 13.16
C LEU A 326 14.05 -5.07 13.17
N ASP A 327 14.69 -4.70 12.07
CA ASP A 327 16.15 -4.86 11.86
C ASP A 327 16.61 -6.33 11.88
N VAL A 328 15.79 -7.24 11.39
CA VAL A 328 16.06 -8.67 11.32
C VAL A 328 16.62 -9.03 9.94
N ARG A 329 17.72 -9.78 9.93
CA ARG A 329 18.26 -10.38 8.71
C ARG A 329 17.50 -11.67 8.39
N LEU A 330 17.02 -11.79 7.18
CA LEU A 330 16.33 -12.99 6.70
C LEU A 330 17.27 -13.96 5.97
N GLU A 331 17.11 -15.22 6.25
CA GLU A 331 17.70 -16.32 5.48
C GLU A 331 16.92 -16.53 4.16
N ASN A 332 17.58 -17.11 3.17
CA ASN A 332 16.94 -17.35 1.87
C ASN A 332 16.01 -18.57 1.83
N SER A 333 16.14 -19.50 2.78
CA SER A 333 15.28 -20.67 2.87
C SER A 333 13.97 -20.33 3.57
N LEU A 334 12.84 -20.74 3.00
CA LEU A 334 11.54 -20.63 3.66
C LEU A 334 11.31 -21.78 4.63
N PRO A 335 10.71 -21.53 5.81
CA PRO A 335 10.41 -22.58 6.81
C PRO A 335 9.55 -23.69 6.23
N GLU A 336 9.89 -24.95 6.54
CA GLU A 336 9.19 -26.13 5.99
C GLU A 336 7.72 -26.17 6.42
N GLU A 337 7.43 -25.85 7.67
CA GLU A 337 6.07 -25.77 8.20
C GLU A 337 5.19 -24.84 7.37
N TRP A 338 5.68 -23.66 7.05
CA TRP A 338 4.94 -22.72 6.20
C TRP A 338 4.78 -23.23 4.75
N ARG A 339 5.80 -23.90 4.20
CA ARG A 339 5.71 -24.47 2.84
C ARG A 339 4.64 -25.55 2.74
N GLU A 340 4.50 -26.39 3.77
CA GLU A 340 3.45 -27.40 3.84
C GLU A 340 2.05 -26.77 4.00
N GLU A 341 1.92 -25.70 4.79
CA GLU A 341 0.69 -24.92 4.86
C GLU A 341 0.34 -24.31 3.50
N PHE A 342 1.29 -23.64 2.85
CA PHE A 342 1.10 -23.07 1.52
C PHE A 342 0.62 -24.12 0.51
N LYS A 343 1.29 -25.24 0.43
CA LYS A 343 0.95 -26.38 -0.47
C LYS A 343 -0.45 -26.93 -0.19
N ARG A 344 -0.88 -26.95 1.08
CA ARG A 344 -2.23 -27.38 1.47
C ARG A 344 -3.30 -26.40 1.02
N ASP A 345 -3.06 -25.10 1.19
CA ASP A 345 -4.07 -24.04 1.02
C ASP A 345 -4.07 -23.43 -0.39
N VAL A 346 -2.94 -23.50 -1.11
CA VAL A 346 -2.77 -22.95 -2.47
C VAL A 346 -2.49 -24.10 -3.45
N LYS A 347 -3.50 -24.49 -4.25
CA LYS A 347 -3.41 -25.61 -5.19
C LYS A 347 -3.04 -25.24 -6.62
N TYR A 348 -3.06 -23.94 -6.92
CA TYR A 348 -2.92 -23.40 -8.28
C TYR A 348 -1.58 -22.68 -8.50
N GLU A 349 -0.71 -22.60 -7.49
CA GLU A 349 0.64 -22.05 -7.60
C GLU A 349 1.67 -23.07 -7.11
N GLU A 350 2.87 -22.97 -7.67
CA GLU A 350 4.03 -23.73 -7.18
C GLU A 350 4.45 -23.22 -5.78
N THR A 351 4.69 -24.14 -4.86
CA THR A 351 5.13 -23.81 -3.50
C THR A 351 6.54 -23.22 -3.54
N PRO A 352 6.74 -21.97 -3.09
CA PRO A 352 8.08 -21.39 -3.06
C PRO A 352 8.93 -22.05 -1.98
N ILE A 353 10.21 -22.29 -2.29
CA ILE A 353 11.19 -22.85 -1.36
C ILE A 353 12.21 -21.82 -0.86
N LEU A 354 12.33 -20.71 -1.57
CA LEU A 354 13.25 -19.61 -1.28
C LEU A 354 12.50 -18.31 -1.01
N LEU A 355 13.06 -17.50 -0.14
CA LEU A 355 12.55 -16.15 0.13
C LEU A 355 12.72 -15.24 -1.09
N TRP A 356 13.91 -15.27 -1.70
CA TRP A 356 14.23 -14.48 -2.90
C TRP A 356 13.92 -15.27 -4.17
N ASP A 357 13.59 -14.55 -5.23
CA ASP A 357 13.47 -15.17 -6.55
C ASP A 357 14.85 -15.66 -7.05
N ARG A 358 14.84 -16.74 -7.82
CA ARG A 358 16.11 -17.35 -8.31
C ARG A 358 16.80 -16.52 -9.38
N ASP A 359 15.99 -15.83 -10.22
CA ASP A 359 16.49 -15.08 -11.37
C ASP A 359 15.83 -13.70 -11.44
N ASP A 360 16.61 -12.69 -11.80
CA ASP A 360 16.08 -11.38 -12.20
C ASP A 360 15.68 -11.43 -13.69
N LYS A 361 14.53 -12.06 -13.95
CA LYS A 361 14.02 -12.28 -15.32
C LYS A 361 13.79 -10.98 -16.07
N SER A 362 13.41 -9.91 -15.35
CA SER A 362 13.13 -8.61 -15.96
C SER A 362 14.36 -7.95 -16.55
N GLU A 363 15.51 -8.00 -15.87
CA GLU A 363 16.75 -7.43 -16.36
C GLU A 363 17.26 -8.22 -17.59
N VAL A 364 17.18 -9.55 -17.56
CA VAL A 364 17.57 -10.42 -18.67
C VAL A 364 16.69 -10.17 -19.91
N GLN A 365 15.38 -10.07 -19.72
CA GLN A 365 14.44 -9.79 -20.81
C GLN A 365 14.66 -8.40 -21.40
N LEU A 366 14.96 -7.41 -20.57
CA LEU A 366 15.25 -6.05 -21.02
C LEU A 366 16.52 -5.99 -21.86
N LEU A 367 17.59 -6.69 -21.44
CA LEU A 367 18.87 -6.73 -22.15
C LEU A 367 18.76 -7.44 -23.53
N SER A 368 17.78 -8.32 -23.70
CA SER A 368 17.50 -8.96 -24.99
C SER A 368 16.85 -8.06 -26.04
N HIS A 369 16.39 -6.84 -25.64
CA HIS A 369 15.74 -5.87 -26.52
C HIS A 369 16.36 -4.47 -26.37
N PRO A 370 17.55 -4.20 -26.91
CA PRO A 370 18.32 -2.97 -26.66
C PRO A 370 17.59 -1.67 -26.98
N GLU A 371 16.78 -1.65 -28.06
CA GLU A 371 15.99 -0.47 -28.45
C GLU A 371 14.89 -0.13 -27.42
N ILE A 372 14.23 -1.15 -26.88
CA ILE A 372 13.22 -0.99 -25.81
C ILE A 372 13.91 -0.53 -24.55
N ALA A 373 15.00 -1.19 -24.16
CA ALA A 373 15.79 -0.83 -22.99
C ALA A 373 16.24 0.64 -23.02
N LYS A 374 16.71 1.12 -24.18
CA LYS A 374 17.13 2.51 -24.37
C LYS A 374 15.95 3.48 -24.14
N LYS A 375 14.80 3.22 -24.75
CA LYS A 375 13.60 4.06 -24.58
C LYS A 375 13.15 4.12 -23.10
N MET A 376 13.15 2.99 -22.40
CA MET A 376 12.79 2.93 -20.98
C MET A 376 13.82 3.66 -20.10
N ILE A 377 15.12 3.54 -20.39
CA ILE A 377 16.17 4.27 -19.67
C ILE A 377 16.01 5.78 -19.88
N ASP A 378 15.73 6.23 -21.10
CA ASP A 378 15.56 7.66 -21.40
C ASP A 378 14.29 8.20 -20.72
N TYR A 379 13.18 7.46 -20.77
CA TYR A 379 11.96 7.80 -20.03
C TYR A 379 12.22 7.94 -18.51
N ASN A 380 12.98 7.03 -17.92
CA ASN A 380 13.34 7.09 -16.51
C ASN A 380 14.22 8.32 -16.17
N LYS A 381 15.08 8.75 -17.10
CA LYS A 381 15.83 10.02 -16.96
C LYS A 381 14.89 11.24 -17.01
N ASP A 382 13.85 11.20 -17.85
CA ASP A 382 12.86 12.26 -17.93
C ASP A 382 12.05 12.37 -16.63
N LEU A 383 11.66 11.24 -16.02
CA LEU A 383 11.02 11.25 -14.68
C LEU A 383 11.95 11.82 -13.60
N LYS A 384 13.24 11.51 -13.64
CA LYS A 384 14.22 12.13 -12.71
C LYS A 384 14.33 13.63 -12.92
N ARG A 385 14.43 14.08 -14.18
CA ARG A 385 14.47 15.50 -14.52
C ARG A 385 13.21 16.21 -14.03
N LEU A 386 12.03 15.58 -14.19
CA LEU A 386 10.77 16.11 -13.66
C LEU A 386 10.79 16.28 -12.14
N CYS A 387 11.39 15.32 -11.42
CA CYS A 387 11.60 15.46 -9.98
C CYS A 387 12.42 16.71 -9.64
N ASP A 388 13.52 16.95 -10.35
CA ASP A 388 14.43 18.08 -10.10
C ASP A 388 13.84 19.43 -10.52
N GLU A 389 13.18 19.48 -11.68
CA GLU A 389 12.74 20.74 -12.30
C GLU A 389 11.32 21.17 -11.91
N VAL A 390 10.48 20.22 -11.48
CA VAL A 390 9.06 20.48 -11.19
C VAL A 390 8.69 20.14 -9.75
N TYR A 391 8.90 18.90 -9.30
CA TYR A 391 8.39 18.46 -8.03
C TYR A 391 9.10 19.12 -6.85
N LEU A 392 10.42 19.04 -6.78
CA LEU A 392 11.19 19.67 -5.72
C LEU A 392 10.98 21.19 -5.64
N PRO A 393 11.04 21.97 -6.74
CA PRO A 393 10.76 23.41 -6.67
C PRO A 393 9.35 23.77 -6.23
N ASN A 394 8.35 22.93 -6.51
CA ASN A 394 6.98 23.20 -6.10
C ASN A 394 6.78 23.00 -4.59
N ILE A 395 7.49 22.06 -3.98
CA ILE A 395 7.45 21.80 -2.54
C ILE A 395 8.23 22.89 -1.77
N SER A 396 9.38 23.32 -2.31
CA SER A 396 10.28 24.29 -1.66
C SER A 396 9.74 25.72 -1.59
N LYS A 397 8.79 26.07 -2.45
CA LYS A 397 8.27 27.46 -2.56
C LYS A 397 7.24 27.83 -1.49
N LYS A 398 6.90 26.92 -0.58
CA LYS A 398 5.85 27.11 0.42
C LYS A 398 6.32 26.74 1.83
#